data_042e305727f9efd64ebddbe061ce9a17
#
_entry.id   042e305727f9efd64ebddbe061ce9a17
#
_cell.length_a   1.000
_cell.length_b   1.000
_cell.length_c   1.000
_cell.angle_alpha   90.00
_cell.angle_beta   90.00
_cell.angle_gamma   90.00
#
_symmetry.space_group_name_H-M   'P 1'
#
loop_
_entity.id
_entity.type
_entity.pdbx_description
1 polymer ?
#
loop_
_entity_poly.entity_id
_entity_poly.type
_entity_poly.pdbx_seq_one_letter_code
_entity_poly.pdbx_strand_id
1 'polypeptide(L)'
;MKTIVETSTGLSKYLLADDVTITATADSITVGDPAQFIIADLNSGNTTITENVTDAPADWSGNKYTYDGTTWTLNPDWVDPETVE
;
A
#
# COMPACT_ATOMS: atom_id res chain seq x y z
N MET A 1 0.04 -10.70 -4.74
CA MET A 1 0.71 -9.63 -3.97
C MET A 1 -0.24 -9.10 -2.92
N LYS A 2 0.27 -8.38 -1.96
CA LYS A 2 -0.53 -7.73 -0.91
C LYS A 2 -0.35 -6.23 -1.04
N THR A 3 -1.43 -5.46 -0.89
CA THR A 3 -1.34 -4.00 -0.89
C THR A 3 -1.92 -3.42 0.39
N ILE A 4 -1.27 -2.39 0.91
CA ILE A 4 -1.73 -1.63 2.05
C ILE A 4 -2.31 -0.32 1.52
N VAL A 5 -3.60 -0.13 1.70
CA VAL A 5 -4.36 1.01 1.17
C VAL A 5 -4.81 1.91 2.31
N GLU A 6 -4.53 3.20 2.20
CA GLU A 6 -5.05 4.18 3.15
C GLU A 6 -6.54 4.41 2.90
N THR A 7 -7.38 4.15 3.90
CA THR A 7 -8.84 4.17 3.72
C THR A 7 -9.39 5.55 3.41
N SER A 8 -8.80 6.61 3.96
CA SER A 8 -9.30 7.98 3.77
C SER A 8 -9.10 8.50 2.34
N THR A 9 -8.07 8.03 1.64
CA THR A 9 -7.73 8.50 0.29
C THR A 9 -7.88 7.42 -0.77
N GLY A 10 -7.91 6.16 -0.38
CA GLY A 10 -7.88 5.04 -1.31
C GLY A 10 -6.51 4.78 -1.92
N LEU A 11 -5.48 5.50 -1.48
CA LEU A 11 -4.14 5.37 -2.06
C LEU A 11 -3.47 4.07 -1.62
N SER A 12 -2.91 3.35 -2.60
CA SER A 12 -2.06 2.18 -2.34
C SER A 12 -0.70 2.68 -1.87
N LYS A 13 -0.44 2.51 -0.58
CA LYS A 13 0.79 3.00 0.06
C LYS A 13 1.95 2.03 -0.11
N TYR A 14 1.66 0.72 -0.08
CA TYR A 14 2.66 -0.33 -0.18
C TYR A 14 2.14 -1.47 -1.04
N LEU A 15 3.05 -2.09 -1.76
CA LEU A 15 2.78 -3.29 -2.54
C LEU A 15 3.86 -4.32 -2.18
N LEU A 16 3.43 -5.46 -1.66
CA LEU A 16 4.32 -6.45 -1.06
C LEU A 16 4.08 -7.83 -1.67
N ALA A 17 5.10 -8.68 -1.61
CA ALA A 17 4.98 -10.05 -2.07
C ALA A 17 4.02 -10.86 -1.19
N ASP A 18 3.44 -11.93 -1.74
CA ASP A 18 2.46 -12.75 -1.04
C ASP A 18 3.02 -13.41 0.22
N ASP A 19 4.31 -13.70 0.25
CA ASP A 19 4.96 -14.36 1.37
C ASP A 19 5.37 -13.40 2.50
N VAL A 20 5.13 -12.11 2.34
CA VAL A 20 5.42 -11.12 3.37
C VAL A 20 4.30 -11.10 4.39
N THR A 21 4.66 -11.22 5.67
CA THR A 21 3.69 -11.12 6.76
C THR A 21 3.41 -9.66 7.08
N ILE A 22 2.13 -9.31 7.18
CA ILE A 22 1.70 -7.95 7.55
C ILE A 22 0.87 -8.06 8.82
N THR A 23 1.30 -7.35 9.87
CA THR A 23 0.58 -7.32 11.15
C THR A 23 0.15 -5.89 11.43
N ALA A 24 -1.16 -5.64 11.36
CA ALA A 24 -1.74 -4.33 11.65
C ALA A 24 -2.24 -4.30 13.10
N THR A 25 -1.84 -3.28 13.83
CA THR A 25 -2.29 -3.03 15.20
C THR A 25 -2.93 -1.64 15.28
N ALA A 26 -3.46 -1.29 16.44
CA ALA A 26 -4.05 0.03 16.66
C ALA A 26 -3.02 1.17 16.55
N ASP A 27 -1.73 0.85 16.68
CA ASP A 27 -0.67 1.86 16.74
C ASP A 27 0.18 1.92 15.47
N SER A 28 0.30 0.80 14.74
CA SER A 28 1.23 0.72 13.59
C SER A 28 0.95 -0.49 12.74
N ILE A 29 1.72 -0.61 11.65
CA ILE A 29 1.73 -1.82 10.82
C ILE A 29 3.16 -2.35 10.80
N THR A 30 3.31 -3.62 11.17
CA THR A 30 4.59 -4.33 11.14
C THR A 30 4.67 -5.16 9.87
N VAL A 31 5.74 -4.99 9.11
CA VAL A 31 5.99 -5.74 7.88
C VAL A 31 7.13 -6.70 8.09
N GLY A 32 6.86 -7.97 7.82
CA GLY A 32 7.83 -9.06 7.96
C GLY A 32 7.69 -9.84 9.26
N ASP A 33 8.22 -11.06 9.28
CA ASP A 33 8.30 -11.92 10.45
C ASP A 33 9.61 -12.74 10.35
N PRO A 34 10.66 -12.36 11.12
CA PRO A 34 10.72 -11.21 12.04
C PRO A 34 10.56 -9.86 11.32
N ALA A 35 10.16 -8.85 12.07
CA ALA A 35 9.85 -7.54 11.53
C ALA A 35 11.04 -6.92 10.79
N GLN A 36 10.82 -6.53 9.54
CA GLN A 36 11.84 -5.86 8.72
C GLN A 36 11.73 -4.35 8.84
N PHE A 37 10.49 -3.84 8.93
CA PHE A 37 10.23 -2.43 9.21
C PHE A 37 8.84 -2.26 9.81
N ILE A 38 8.61 -1.11 10.43
CA ILE A 38 7.34 -0.75 11.05
C ILE A 38 6.88 0.58 10.45
N ILE A 39 5.61 0.62 10.03
CA ILE A 39 4.99 1.82 9.48
C ILE A 39 4.22 2.50 10.62
N ALA A 40 4.77 3.58 11.14
CA ALA A 40 4.18 4.26 12.29
C ALA A 40 2.99 5.16 11.92
N ASP A 41 2.92 5.62 10.67
CA ASP A 41 1.86 6.49 10.17
C ASP A 41 0.56 5.75 9.86
N LEU A 42 0.63 4.44 9.72
CA LEU A 42 -0.49 3.60 9.34
C LEU A 42 -0.78 2.61 10.46
N ASN A 43 -2.06 2.27 10.60
CA ASN A 43 -2.51 1.33 11.62
C ASN A 43 -3.76 0.59 11.13
N SER A 44 -4.29 -0.31 11.96
CA SER A 44 -5.47 -1.09 11.60
C SER A 44 -6.75 -0.24 11.42
N GLY A 45 -6.77 0.96 11.98
CA GLY A 45 -7.94 1.84 11.90
C GLY A 45 -7.97 2.74 10.67
N ASN A 46 -6.83 2.97 10.00
CA ASN A 46 -6.76 3.88 8.86
C ASN A 46 -6.32 3.20 7.55
N THR A 47 -6.19 1.88 7.54
CA THR A 47 -5.77 1.14 6.35
C THR A 47 -6.64 -0.07 6.10
N THR A 48 -6.66 -0.49 4.84
CA THR A 48 -7.21 -1.77 4.41
C THR A 48 -6.09 -2.56 3.75
N ILE A 49 -5.91 -3.80 4.19
CA ILE A 49 -4.90 -4.71 3.62
C ILE A 49 -5.64 -5.70 2.73
N THR A 50 -5.28 -5.71 1.45
CA THR A 50 -5.86 -6.65 0.48
C THR A 50 -4.79 -7.66 0.08
N GLU A 51 -5.15 -8.94 0.19
CA GLU A 51 -4.29 -10.06 -0.19
C GLU A 51 -4.71 -10.60 -1.56
N ASN A 52 -3.86 -11.43 -2.13
CA ASN A 52 -4.12 -12.09 -3.43
C ASN A 52 -4.33 -11.12 -4.58
N VAL A 53 -3.64 -9.99 -4.56
CA VAL A 53 -3.67 -9.03 -5.65
C VAL A 53 -2.89 -9.61 -6.83
N THR A 54 -3.55 -9.71 -7.99
CA THR A 54 -2.95 -10.32 -9.18
C THR A 54 -2.80 -9.34 -10.34
N ASP A 55 -3.42 -8.19 -10.25
CA ASP A 55 -3.52 -7.20 -11.33
C ASP A 55 -2.84 -5.87 -11.00
N ALA A 56 -1.88 -5.89 -10.09
CA ALA A 56 -1.13 -4.69 -9.72
C ALA A 56 -0.41 -4.11 -10.94
N PRO A 57 -0.42 -2.77 -11.11
CA PRO A 57 0.28 -2.13 -12.22
C PRO A 57 1.78 -2.44 -12.20
N ALA A 58 2.36 -2.67 -13.37
CA ALA A 58 3.79 -2.97 -13.49
C ALA A 58 4.67 -1.77 -13.09
N ASP A 59 4.14 -0.56 -13.22
CA ASP A 59 4.81 0.68 -12.86
C ASP A 59 4.36 1.24 -11.51
N TRP A 60 3.84 0.38 -10.64
CA TRP A 60 3.36 0.79 -9.33
C TRP A 60 4.44 1.53 -8.54
N SER A 61 4.04 2.62 -7.90
CA SER A 61 4.83 3.36 -6.90
C SER A 61 3.91 3.76 -5.75
N GLY A 62 4.46 3.96 -4.58
CA GLY A 62 3.68 4.42 -3.43
C GLY A 62 2.94 5.71 -3.74
N ASN A 63 1.65 5.75 -3.48
CA ASN A 63 0.73 6.87 -3.73
C ASN A 63 0.43 7.15 -5.21
N LYS A 64 0.96 6.36 -6.14
CA LYS A 64 0.71 6.56 -7.58
C LYS A 64 -0.70 6.11 -7.98
N TYR A 65 -1.18 5.04 -7.38
CA TYR A 65 -2.49 4.46 -7.70
C TYR A 65 -3.41 4.42 -6.50
N THR A 66 -4.71 4.55 -6.75
CA THR A 66 -5.73 4.17 -5.78
C THR A 66 -6.19 2.75 -6.07
N TYR A 67 -6.68 2.07 -5.04
CA TYR A 67 -7.17 0.71 -5.16
C TYR A 67 -8.40 0.53 -4.27
N ASP A 68 -9.50 0.09 -4.85
CA ASP A 68 -10.76 -0.06 -4.13
C ASP A 68 -11.06 -1.52 -3.71
N GLY A 69 -10.11 -2.40 -3.88
CA GLY A 69 -10.24 -3.84 -3.65
C GLY A 69 -10.40 -4.65 -4.93
N THR A 70 -10.68 -4.01 -6.05
CA THR A 70 -10.86 -4.68 -7.35
C THR A 70 -10.24 -3.90 -8.51
N THR A 71 -10.22 -2.58 -8.45
CA THR A 71 -9.81 -1.73 -9.57
C THR A 71 -8.71 -0.78 -9.16
N TRP A 72 -7.65 -0.73 -9.97
CA TRP A 72 -6.56 0.23 -9.84
C TRP A 72 -6.87 1.46 -10.68
N THR A 73 -6.70 2.64 -10.09
CA THR A 73 -6.94 3.91 -10.77
C THR A 73 -5.73 4.82 -10.55
N LEU A 74 -5.24 5.42 -11.62
CA LEU A 74 -4.12 6.37 -11.51
C LEU A 74 -4.55 7.58 -10.67
N ASN A 75 -3.73 7.92 -9.67
CA ASN A 75 -3.93 9.11 -8.86
C ASN A 75 -3.60 10.34 -9.72
N PRO A 76 -4.56 11.22 -10.01
CA PRO A 76 -4.32 12.38 -10.88
C PRO A 76 -3.39 13.42 -10.26
N ASP A 77 -3.23 13.38 -8.94
CA ASP A 77 -2.35 14.32 -8.23
C ASP A 77 -0.93 13.80 -8.07
N TRP A 78 -0.66 12.56 -8.50
CA TRP A 78 0.67 11.98 -8.38
C TRP A 78 1.62 12.61 -9.40
N VAL A 79 2.80 12.97 -8.93
CA VAL A 79 3.86 13.54 -9.78
C VAL A 79 5.07 12.63 -9.72
N ASP A 80 5.57 12.20 -10.89
CA ASP A 80 6.75 11.37 -10.99
C ASP A 80 7.97 12.18 -10.53
N PRO A 81 8.66 11.76 -9.46
CA PRO A 81 9.82 12.50 -8.96
C PRO A 81 10.99 12.54 -9.95
N GLU A 82 11.03 11.63 -10.92
CA GLU A 82 12.07 11.63 -11.94
C GLU A 82 11.82 12.67 -13.04
N THR A 83 10.59 13.14 -13.18
CA THR A 83 10.21 14.12 -14.20
C THR A 83 10.02 15.52 -13.65
N VAL A 84 10.11 15.69 -12.33
CA VAL A 84 9.98 17.01 -11.68
C VAL A 84 11.30 17.78 -11.84
N GLU A 85 11.19 19.00 -12.27
CA GLU A 85 12.31 19.90 -12.40
C GLU A 85 12.24 21.04 -11.38
#